data_3be9ecd79b811dacf53a229b980aa7d7
#
_entry.id   3be9ecd79b811dacf53a229b980aa7d7
#
_cell.length_a   1.000
_cell.length_b   1.000
_cell.length_c   1.000
_cell.angle_alpha   90.00
_cell.angle_beta   90.00
_cell.angle_gamma   90.00
#
_symmetry.space_group_name_H-M   'P 1'
#
loop_
_entity.id
_entity.type
_entity.pdbx_description
1 polymer ?
#
loop_
_entity_poly.entity_id
_entity_poly.type
_entity_poly.pdbx_seq_one_letter_code
_entity_poly.pdbx_strand_id
1 'polypeptide(L)'
;MDYYNFSRENQAGYNQLEGTSWFYESRFWSDMPDLNLGNPLVRQEFEKIVRFWQELGVDGFRLDAAKEYYSDMTDKNVEVLTWFNQMVKTNKPDAYIVAEVWSDMDTYGKYYASGKIGRAHV
;
A
#
# COMPACT_ATOMS: atom_id res chain seq x y z
N MET A 1 -4.09 -9.12 16.17
CA MET A 1 -2.93 -9.68 15.48
C MET A 1 -2.97 -9.51 13.95
N ASP A 2 -4.08 -9.18 13.36
CA ASP A 2 -4.26 -9.26 11.91
C ASP A 2 -3.86 -7.99 11.13
N TYR A 3 -3.14 -7.06 11.77
CA TYR A 3 -2.62 -5.87 11.11
C TYR A 3 -1.41 -6.16 10.21
N TYR A 4 -0.74 -7.29 10.46
CA TYR A 4 0.40 -7.78 9.70
C TYR A 4 0.12 -9.17 9.16
N ASN A 5 0.87 -9.58 8.15
CA ASN A 5 0.77 -10.92 7.58
C ASN A 5 1.76 -11.86 8.27
N PHE A 6 1.24 -12.94 8.85
CA PHE A 6 2.04 -13.97 9.52
C PHE A 6 1.92 -15.33 8.84
N SER A 7 2.96 -16.14 8.97
CA SER A 7 3.03 -17.52 8.47
C SER A 7 3.70 -18.44 9.49
N ARG A 8 3.38 -19.74 9.45
CA ARG A 8 4.12 -20.79 10.14
C ARG A 8 5.25 -21.34 9.29
N GLU A 9 5.27 -21.03 8.01
CA GLU A 9 6.24 -21.50 7.04
C GLU A 9 7.14 -20.35 6.62
N ASN A 10 8.42 -20.63 6.46
CA ASN A 10 9.35 -19.69 5.85
C ASN A 10 9.06 -19.58 4.36
N GLN A 11 8.85 -18.37 3.89
CA GLN A 11 8.58 -18.07 2.48
C GLN A 11 9.27 -16.78 2.05
N ALA A 12 9.33 -16.56 0.73
CA ALA A 12 9.99 -15.38 0.17
C ALA A 12 9.34 -14.08 0.69
N GLY A 13 10.16 -13.13 1.14
CA GLY A 13 9.70 -11.86 1.70
C GLY A 13 9.25 -11.92 3.15
N TYR A 14 9.47 -13.06 3.83
CA TYR A 14 9.16 -13.21 5.25
C TYR A 14 10.43 -13.38 6.07
N ASN A 15 10.44 -12.82 7.28
CA ASN A 15 11.49 -12.95 8.26
C ASN A 15 10.97 -13.63 9.52
N GLN A 16 11.81 -14.41 10.19
CA GLN A 16 11.43 -15.07 11.42
C GLN A 16 11.24 -14.05 12.55
N LEU A 17 10.13 -14.15 13.26
CA LEU A 17 9.93 -13.40 14.49
C LEU A 17 10.76 -14.05 15.60
N GLU A 18 11.76 -13.30 16.08
CA GLU A 18 12.76 -13.78 17.04
C GLU A 18 12.12 -14.46 18.26
N GLY A 19 12.67 -15.61 18.65
CA GLY A 19 12.19 -16.38 19.80
C GLY A 19 10.88 -17.14 19.55
N THR A 20 10.38 -17.18 18.32
CA THR A 20 9.13 -17.86 17.97
C THR A 20 9.27 -18.78 16.74
N SER A 21 8.21 -19.56 16.46
CA SER A 21 8.06 -20.34 15.21
C SER A 21 7.23 -19.60 14.15
N TRP A 22 7.03 -18.29 14.30
CA TRP A 22 6.31 -17.48 13.35
C TRP A 22 7.24 -16.71 12.43
N PHE A 23 6.76 -16.45 11.22
CA PHE A 23 7.35 -15.56 10.23
C PHE A 23 6.37 -14.43 9.94
N TYR A 24 6.88 -13.24 9.67
CA TYR A 24 6.09 -12.06 9.29
C TYR A 24 6.57 -11.51 7.97
N GLU A 25 5.66 -10.97 7.19
CA GLU A 25 5.99 -10.32 5.92
C GLU A 25 6.78 -9.04 6.14
N SER A 26 7.91 -8.91 5.46
CA SER A 26 8.78 -7.73 5.51
C SER A 26 9.68 -7.72 4.26
N ARG A 27 9.11 -7.24 3.17
CA ARG A 27 9.68 -7.33 1.82
C ARG A 27 10.99 -6.58 1.65
N PHE A 28 11.09 -5.42 2.29
CA PHE A 28 12.27 -4.57 2.15
C PHE A 28 13.34 -4.88 3.20
N TRP A 29 12.92 -5.05 4.45
CA TRP A 29 13.84 -5.18 5.57
C TRP A 29 13.14 -5.83 6.76
N SER A 30 13.87 -6.61 7.56
CA SER A 30 13.33 -7.24 8.78
C SER A 30 12.68 -6.26 9.76
N ASP A 31 13.20 -5.03 9.82
CA ASP A 31 12.68 -4.00 10.74
C ASP A 31 11.51 -3.18 10.11
N MET A 32 11.07 -3.56 8.92
CA MET A 32 9.98 -2.92 8.18
C MET A 32 8.86 -3.93 7.86
N PRO A 33 8.10 -4.38 8.87
CA PRO A 33 7.02 -5.32 8.64
C PRO A 33 5.92 -4.70 7.78
N ASP A 34 5.43 -5.46 6.80
CA ASP A 34 4.38 -5.02 5.90
C ASP A 34 3.00 -5.12 6.53
N LEU A 35 2.20 -4.05 6.35
CA LEU A 35 0.83 -4.01 6.83
C LEU A 35 -0.10 -4.86 5.95
N ASN A 36 -1.03 -5.56 6.57
CA ASN A 36 -2.08 -6.29 5.88
C ASN A 36 -3.16 -5.33 5.34
N LEU A 37 -2.97 -4.82 4.12
CA LEU A 37 -3.91 -3.89 3.48
C LEU A 37 -5.24 -4.55 3.06
N GLY A 38 -5.36 -5.87 3.19
CA GLY A 38 -6.64 -6.58 3.07
C GLY A 38 -7.50 -6.52 4.32
N ASN A 39 -6.92 -6.14 5.47
CA ASN A 39 -7.65 -6.03 6.71
C ASN A 39 -8.45 -4.71 6.79
N PRO A 40 -9.79 -4.77 6.96
CA PRO A 40 -10.61 -3.57 7.07
C PRO A 40 -10.21 -2.63 8.20
N LEU A 41 -9.69 -3.15 9.31
CA LEU A 41 -9.22 -2.33 10.44
C LEU A 41 -7.97 -1.52 10.08
N VAL A 42 -7.05 -2.11 9.32
CA VAL A 42 -5.89 -1.39 8.78
C VAL A 42 -6.34 -0.26 7.84
N ARG A 43 -7.29 -0.54 6.96
CA ARG A 43 -7.87 0.48 6.06
C ARG A 43 -8.54 1.60 6.84
N GLN A 44 -9.25 1.31 7.92
CA GLN A 44 -9.86 2.33 8.79
C GLN A 44 -8.81 3.23 9.46
N GLU A 45 -7.67 2.68 9.87
CA GLU A 45 -6.58 3.50 10.40
C GLU A 45 -6.02 4.44 9.33
N PHE A 46 -5.84 3.99 8.09
CA PHE A 46 -5.44 4.86 6.99
C PHE A 46 -6.47 5.97 6.71
N GLU A 47 -7.76 5.68 6.80
CA GLU A 47 -8.80 6.71 6.66
C GLU A 47 -8.68 7.80 7.73
N LYS A 48 -8.41 7.42 8.98
CA LYS A 48 -8.18 8.37 10.08
C LYS A 48 -6.92 9.21 9.84
N ILE A 49 -5.82 8.59 9.41
CA ILE A 49 -4.56 9.26 9.11
C ILE A 49 -4.74 10.28 7.98
N VAL A 50 -5.38 9.86 6.89
CA VAL A 50 -5.65 10.75 5.74
C VAL A 50 -6.52 11.93 6.16
N ARG A 51 -7.60 11.68 6.88
CA ARG A 51 -8.49 12.73 7.38
C ARG A 51 -7.75 13.72 8.26
N PHE A 52 -6.96 13.24 9.20
CA PHE A 52 -6.14 14.09 10.08
C PHE A 52 -5.27 15.06 9.29
N TRP A 53 -4.56 14.58 8.28
CA TRP A 53 -3.69 15.43 7.46
C TRP A 53 -4.46 16.39 6.55
N GLN A 54 -5.59 15.95 6.01
CA GLN A 54 -6.46 16.81 5.20
C GLN A 54 -7.08 17.95 6.02
N GLU A 55 -7.46 17.70 7.27
CA GLU A 55 -7.94 18.73 8.20
C GLU A 55 -6.85 19.76 8.54
N LEU A 56 -5.59 19.36 8.49
CA LEU A 56 -4.44 20.26 8.61
C LEU A 56 -4.09 21.00 7.30
N GLY A 57 -4.82 20.76 6.22
CA GLY A 57 -4.66 21.46 4.94
C GLY A 57 -3.76 20.78 3.91
N VAL A 58 -3.42 19.50 4.09
CA VAL A 58 -2.65 18.75 3.08
C VAL A 58 -3.48 18.55 1.81
N ASP A 59 -2.89 18.88 0.65
CA ASP A 59 -3.56 18.86 -0.65
C ASP A 59 -3.40 17.54 -1.41
N GLY A 60 -2.57 16.63 -0.93
CA GLY A 60 -2.37 15.35 -1.60
C GLY A 60 -1.40 14.43 -0.88
N PHE A 61 -1.18 13.25 -1.46
CA PHE A 61 -0.36 12.20 -0.88
C PHE A 61 0.54 11.56 -1.94
N ARG A 62 1.78 11.29 -1.57
CA ARG A 62 2.66 10.38 -2.30
C ARG A 62 2.64 9.02 -1.64
N LEU A 63 2.40 7.99 -2.42
CA LEU A 63 2.39 6.60 -2.00
C LEU A 63 3.69 5.93 -2.44
N ASP A 64 4.50 5.57 -1.47
CA ASP A 64 5.80 4.96 -1.69
C ASP A 64 5.67 3.50 -2.12
N ALA A 65 6.52 3.06 -3.04
CA ALA A 65 6.67 1.66 -3.47
C ALA A 65 5.33 0.90 -3.67
N ALA A 66 4.36 1.54 -4.31
CA ALA A 66 2.98 1.03 -4.39
C ALA A 66 2.84 -0.32 -5.11
N LYS A 67 3.83 -0.74 -5.89
CA LYS A 67 3.91 -2.07 -6.50
C LYS A 67 4.12 -3.17 -5.46
N GLU A 68 4.69 -2.83 -4.32
CA GLU A 68 5.09 -3.79 -3.29
C GLU A 68 4.03 -3.98 -2.19
N TYR A 69 2.89 -3.30 -2.25
CA TYR A 69 1.79 -3.49 -1.28
C TYR A 69 1.26 -4.93 -1.28
N TYR A 70 1.18 -5.52 -2.47
CA TYR A 70 1.04 -6.95 -2.70
C TYR A 70 2.06 -7.33 -3.78
N SER A 71 3.22 -7.81 -3.38
CA SER A 71 4.30 -8.09 -4.31
C SER A 71 3.86 -9.06 -5.41
N ASP A 72 4.18 -8.68 -6.66
CA ASP A 72 3.83 -9.42 -7.87
C ASP A 72 2.33 -9.62 -8.13
N MET A 73 1.45 -8.92 -7.39
CA MET A 73 0.00 -8.99 -7.56
C MET A 73 -0.57 -7.65 -8.04
N THR A 74 -0.36 -7.33 -9.31
CA THR A 74 -0.77 -6.04 -9.92
C THR A 74 -2.25 -5.73 -9.67
N ASP A 75 -3.14 -6.70 -9.84
CA ASP A 75 -4.58 -6.47 -9.70
C ASP A 75 -4.97 -6.11 -8.25
N LYS A 76 -4.33 -6.71 -7.26
CA LYS A 76 -4.52 -6.35 -5.85
C LYS A 76 -3.96 -4.97 -5.52
N ASN A 77 -2.80 -4.64 -6.07
CA ASN A 77 -2.23 -3.30 -5.93
C ASN A 77 -3.15 -2.24 -6.54
N VAL A 78 -3.69 -2.49 -7.73
CA VAL A 78 -4.65 -1.59 -8.38
C VAL A 78 -5.93 -1.43 -7.54
N GLU A 79 -6.43 -2.50 -6.93
CA GLU A 79 -7.60 -2.45 -6.02
C GLU A 79 -7.32 -1.56 -4.81
N VAL A 80 -6.20 -1.75 -4.13
CA VAL A 80 -5.82 -0.93 -2.96
C VAL A 80 -5.67 0.53 -3.33
N LEU A 81 -5.02 0.82 -4.45
CA LEU A 81 -4.82 2.17 -4.93
C LEU A 81 -6.14 2.84 -5.33
N THR A 82 -7.05 2.09 -5.93
CA THR A 82 -8.41 2.55 -6.27
C THR A 82 -9.18 2.91 -5.01
N TRP A 83 -9.17 2.03 -4.01
CA TRP A 83 -9.77 2.30 -2.71
C TRP A 83 -9.19 3.56 -2.08
N PHE A 84 -7.85 3.69 -2.03
CA PHE A 84 -7.18 4.84 -1.43
C PHE A 84 -7.54 6.15 -2.14
N ASN A 85 -7.52 6.15 -3.47
CA ASN A 85 -7.90 7.31 -4.27
C ASN A 85 -9.35 7.74 -4.00
N GLN A 86 -10.27 6.80 -3.95
CA GLN A 86 -11.69 7.08 -3.66
C GLN A 86 -11.86 7.67 -2.25
N MET A 87 -11.22 7.07 -1.26
CA MET A 87 -11.26 7.50 0.13
C MET A 87 -10.73 8.94 0.29
N VAL A 88 -9.57 9.25 -0.27
CA VAL A 88 -8.97 10.59 -0.23
C VAL A 88 -9.88 11.62 -0.90
N LYS A 89 -10.43 11.29 -2.06
CA LYS A 89 -11.27 12.22 -2.85
C LYS A 89 -12.69 12.36 -2.34
N THR A 90 -13.18 11.43 -1.55
CA THR A 90 -14.45 11.58 -0.86
C THR A 90 -14.40 12.75 0.13
N ASN A 91 -13.28 12.92 0.82
CA ASN A 91 -13.08 14.01 1.77
C ASN A 91 -12.64 15.31 1.09
N LYS A 92 -11.78 15.22 0.05
CA LYS A 92 -11.24 16.35 -0.69
C LYS A 92 -11.18 16.02 -2.19
N PRO A 93 -12.21 16.40 -2.97
CA PRO A 93 -12.35 16.00 -4.39
C PRO A 93 -11.19 16.45 -5.29
N ASP A 94 -10.54 17.56 -4.97
CA ASP A 94 -9.40 18.14 -5.69
C ASP A 94 -8.03 17.63 -5.20
N ALA A 95 -8.00 16.71 -4.23
CA ALA A 95 -6.76 16.17 -3.71
C ALA A 95 -5.93 15.49 -4.80
N TYR A 96 -4.62 15.70 -4.76
CA TYR A 96 -3.66 15.07 -5.66
C TYR A 96 -3.07 13.81 -5.04
N ILE A 97 -3.01 12.73 -5.82
CA ILE A 97 -2.42 11.47 -5.39
C ILE A 97 -1.41 11.02 -6.44
N VAL A 98 -0.23 10.66 -5.99
CA VAL A 98 0.82 10.07 -6.82
C VAL A 98 1.36 8.81 -6.16
N ALA A 99 1.41 7.71 -6.88
CA ALA A 99 2.03 6.46 -6.43
C ALA A 99 3.34 6.22 -7.16
N GLU A 100 4.35 5.79 -6.43
CA GLU A 100 5.60 5.35 -7.02
C GLU A 100 5.48 3.87 -7.41
N VAL A 101 5.59 3.61 -8.71
CA VAL A 101 5.54 2.27 -9.28
C VAL A 101 6.77 2.07 -10.16
N TRP A 102 7.62 1.12 -9.80
CA TRP A 102 8.78 0.72 -10.59
C TRP A 102 8.41 -0.51 -11.42
N SER A 103 8.15 -0.32 -12.71
CA SER A 103 7.72 -1.42 -13.57
C SER A 103 7.98 -1.11 -15.05
N ASP A 104 7.73 -2.12 -15.92
CA ASP A 104 7.70 -1.95 -17.37
C ASP A 104 6.45 -1.17 -17.83
N MET A 105 6.49 -0.70 -19.09
CA MET A 105 5.43 0.13 -19.66
C MET A 105 4.06 -0.55 -19.72
N ASP A 106 4.03 -1.87 -19.95
CA ASP A 106 2.78 -2.62 -20.06
C ASP A 106 2.09 -2.73 -18.69
N THR A 107 2.87 -2.92 -17.64
CA THR A 107 2.39 -2.96 -16.26
C THR A 107 1.92 -1.58 -15.79
N TYR A 108 2.59 -0.49 -16.20
CA TYR A 108 2.15 0.86 -15.89
C TYR A 108 0.72 1.16 -16.33
N GLY A 109 0.36 0.76 -17.54
CA GLY A 109 -0.98 0.96 -18.09
C GLY A 109 -2.08 0.46 -17.15
N LYS A 110 -1.84 -0.63 -16.44
CA LYS A 110 -2.78 -1.22 -15.48
C LYS A 110 -2.95 -0.34 -14.24
N TYR A 111 -1.87 0.28 -13.76
CA TYR A 111 -1.93 1.18 -12.60
C TYR A 111 -2.67 2.49 -12.90
N TYR A 112 -2.63 3.00 -14.13
CA TYR A 112 -3.41 4.17 -14.52
C TYR A 112 -4.92 3.95 -14.40
N ALA A 113 -5.40 2.72 -14.55
CA ALA A 113 -6.81 2.38 -14.41
C ALA A 113 -7.36 2.62 -12.99
N SER A 114 -6.50 2.69 -11.97
CA SER A 114 -6.88 2.97 -10.57
C SER A 114 -7.28 4.43 -10.31
N GLY A 115 -7.27 5.31 -11.32
CA GLY A 115 -7.80 6.67 -11.22
C GLY A 115 -6.77 7.78 -11.02
N LYS A 116 -5.71 7.81 -11.79
CA LYS A 116 -4.64 8.82 -11.80
C LYS A 116 -3.56 8.62 -10.75
N ILE A 117 -2.84 7.56 -10.89
CA ILE A 117 -1.63 7.34 -10.13
C ILE A 117 -0.50 7.28 -11.14
N GLY A 118 0.38 8.20 -11.08
CA GLY A 118 1.47 8.23 -12.03
C GLY A 118 2.71 8.95 -11.55
N ARG A 119 3.71 8.22 -11.19
CA ARG A 119 5.08 8.49 -11.60
C ARG A 119 5.79 7.18 -11.78
N ALA A 120 6.15 6.92 -13.04
CA ALA A 120 7.15 5.96 -13.40
C ALA A 120 8.53 6.59 -13.24
N HIS A 121 9.44 5.90 -12.57
CA HIS A 121 10.85 6.03 -12.90
C HIS A 121 11.21 4.85 -13.79
N VAL A 122 11.61 5.17 -14.99
CA VAL A 122 12.31 4.26 -15.89
C VAL A 122 13.79 4.27 -15.51
#